data_79ed118341c407228b43aae4cb3687b2
#
_entry.id   79ed118341c407228b43aae4cb3687b2
#
_cell.length_a   1.000
_cell.length_b   1.000
_cell.length_c   1.000
_cell.angle_alpha   90.00
_cell.angle_beta   90.00
_cell.angle_gamma   90.00
#
_symmetry.space_group_name_H-M   'P 1'
#
loop_
_entity.id
_entity.type
_entity.pdbx_description
1 polymer ?
#
loop_
_entity_poly.entity_id
_entity_poly.type
_entity_poly.pdbx_seq_one_letter_code
_entity_poly.pdbx_strand_id
1 'polypeptide(L)'
;MKKLPYLSTVLLGTAVVLTCLVQLESSPTSAAPSPAPDSITLTGAGASFPYPIYAKWFSDYNKLHSDVEINYQSIGSGGGIRQLLSGTVDFGASDAPMNDQQLGEAKTKILHFPTVLGAVVPSYNIPGLSQELDFTGDVLADIYLGKITKWNDPAIAKFNKGVNLPATDIVVVHRSDASGTSYVWTDYLSKVSPAWESKVGRNIAVNWPVGLGGKGNEGVTGLVKQTPGAIGYVELIYALQNNVPFGRVRNSAGVFMKADLASVTAAAAEFAKTIPEDFRISITNAPGKASYPICSFTYLLVPATIADANKKQVIKNFLTWMLNDGQKETEPLSYARLPKEVVARELKQISRIQ
;
A
#
# COMPACT_ATOMS: atom_id res chain seq x y z
N MET A 1 -59.60 20.27 -47.27
CA MET A 1 -61.06 20.10 -47.54
C MET A 1 -61.37 18.60 -47.59
N LYS A 2 -62.55 18.24 -46.96
CA LYS A 2 -63.29 16.96 -46.90
C LYS A 2 -62.78 15.92 -45.88
N LYS A 3 -63.38 15.86 -44.74
CA LYS A 3 -64.52 15.31 -44.00
C LYS A 3 -64.75 13.81 -44.22
N LEU A 4 -64.68 13.13 -43.01
CA LEU A 4 -65.25 11.90 -42.56
C LEU A 4 -66.52 11.35 -43.32
N PRO A 5 -66.97 10.03 -43.14
CA PRO A 5 -67.56 9.67 -41.83
C PRO A 5 -67.35 8.18 -41.38
N TYR A 6 -67.66 7.98 -40.07
CA TYR A 6 -68.03 6.81 -39.27
C TYR A 6 -68.78 5.68 -39.94
N LEU A 7 -68.48 4.43 -39.49
CA LEU A 7 -69.53 3.43 -39.28
C LEU A 7 -69.14 2.54 -38.08
N SER A 8 -70.05 2.49 -37.08
CA SER A 8 -70.04 1.64 -35.91
C SER A 8 -70.61 0.26 -36.24
N THR A 9 -69.99 -0.82 -35.75
CA THR A 9 -70.67 -2.11 -35.62
C THR A 9 -70.36 -2.69 -34.25
N VAL A 10 -71.42 -2.80 -33.44
CA VAL A 10 -71.45 -3.49 -32.13
C VAL A 10 -71.60 -4.97 -32.37
N LEU A 11 -70.77 -5.81 -31.81
CA LEU A 11 -71.01 -7.22 -31.67
C LEU A 11 -70.79 -7.63 -30.20
N LEU A 12 -71.89 -8.03 -29.60
CA LEU A 12 -71.94 -8.70 -28.30
C LEU A 12 -71.31 -10.07 -28.41
N GLY A 13 -70.30 -10.34 -27.58
CA GLY A 13 -69.67 -11.66 -27.47
C GLY A 13 -69.44 -11.96 -25.99
N THR A 14 -70.12 -12.97 -25.51
CA THR A 14 -70.17 -13.55 -24.18
C THR A 14 -68.80 -13.79 -23.53
N ALA A 15 -68.57 -13.22 -22.37
CA ALA A 15 -67.40 -13.44 -21.53
C ALA A 15 -67.48 -14.84 -20.85
N VAL A 16 -66.56 -15.72 -21.20
CA VAL A 16 -66.22 -16.88 -20.38
C VAL A 16 -65.06 -16.50 -19.49
N VAL A 17 -65.34 -16.31 -18.19
CA VAL A 17 -64.30 -16.07 -17.17
C VAL A 17 -63.69 -17.40 -16.81
N LEU A 18 -62.49 -17.64 -17.36
CA LEU A 18 -61.62 -18.75 -16.96
C LEU A 18 -60.74 -18.27 -15.80
N THR A 19 -61.12 -18.58 -14.56
CA THR A 19 -60.31 -18.30 -13.38
C THR A 19 -59.13 -19.26 -13.34
N CYS A 20 -57.97 -18.82 -13.86
CA CYS A 20 -56.68 -19.47 -13.59
C CYS A 20 -56.25 -19.10 -12.17
N LEU A 21 -56.39 -20.04 -11.22
CA LEU A 21 -55.69 -19.99 -9.94
C LEU A 21 -54.18 -20.16 -10.21
N VAL A 22 -53.46 -19.06 -10.25
CA VAL A 22 -51.98 -19.09 -10.18
C VAL A 22 -51.63 -19.35 -8.72
N GLN A 23 -51.25 -20.60 -8.41
CA GLN A 23 -50.57 -20.91 -7.16
C GLN A 23 -49.18 -20.23 -7.21
N LEU A 24 -48.99 -19.14 -6.48
CA LEU A 24 -47.68 -18.62 -6.14
C LEU A 24 -47.01 -19.62 -5.20
N GLU A 25 -46.21 -20.51 -5.75
CA GLU A 25 -45.21 -21.21 -4.96
C GLU A 25 -44.20 -20.17 -4.44
N SER A 26 -44.31 -19.85 -3.16
CA SER A 26 -43.31 -19.06 -2.45
C SER A 26 -42.04 -19.90 -2.36
N SER A 27 -41.08 -19.64 -3.27
CA SER A 27 -39.71 -20.15 -3.13
C SER A 27 -39.16 -19.70 -1.76
N PRO A 28 -38.59 -20.61 -0.97
CA PRO A 28 -37.97 -20.21 0.28
C PRO A 28 -36.81 -19.25 -0.06
N THR A 29 -36.98 -18.00 0.34
CA THR A 29 -35.88 -17.04 0.35
C THR A 29 -34.79 -17.63 1.23
N SER A 30 -33.70 -18.10 0.63
CA SER A 30 -32.52 -18.48 1.38
C SER A 30 -32.03 -17.21 2.10
N ALA A 31 -32.39 -17.10 3.38
CA ALA A 31 -31.82 -16.08 4.26
C ALA A 31 -30.33 -16.26 4.24
N ALA A 32 -29.62 -15.18 3.91
CA ALA A 32 -28.18 -15.15 4.12
C ALA A 32 -27.88 -15.59 5.56
N PRO A 33 -26.86 -16.43 5.81
CA PRO A 33 -26.56 -16.87 7.16
C PRO A 33 -26.38 -15.64 8.03
N SER A 34 -27.19 -15.49 9.07
CA SER A 34 -26.97 -14.49 10.12
C SER A 34 -25.55 -14.70 10.65
N PRO A 35 -24.75 -13.65 10.89
CA PRO A 35 -23.45 -13.80 11.54
C PRO A 35 -23.65 -14.60 12.83
N ALA A 36 -22.75 -15.51 13.10
CA ALA A 36 -22.78 -16.30 14.32
C ALA A 36 -22.87 -15.35 15.54
N PRO A 37 -23.64 -15.67 16.60
CA PRO A 37 -23.96 -14.73 17.68
C PRO A 37 -22.78 -14.17 18.45
N ASP A 38 -21.55 -14.68 18.25
CA ASP A 38 -20.32 -14.32 18.98
C ASP A 38 -19.14 -13.91 18.08
N SER A 39 -19.38 -13.48 16.81
CA SER A 39 -18.28 -13.06 15.94
C SER A 39 -17.66 -11.75 16.40
N ILE A 40 -16.30 -11.74 16.52
CA ILE A 40 -15.52 -10.56 16.91
C ILE A 40 -15.02 -9.88 15.63
N THR A 41 -15.41 -8.62 15.43
CA THR A 41 -14.94 -7.81 14.32
C THR A 41 -13.87 -6.84 14.79
N LEU A 42 -12.69 -6.89 14.16
CA LEU A 42 -11.65 -5.88 14.26
C LEU A 42 -11.71 -4.94 13.05
N THR A 43 -11.53 -3.65 13.30
CA THR A 43 -11.44 -2.64 12.25
C THR A 43 -10.04 -2.04 12.22
N GLY A 44 -9.46 -1.94 11.03
CA GLY A 44 -8.17 -1.31 10.81
C GLY A 44 -8.18 -0.37 9.62
N ALA A 45 -7.26 0.57 9.60
CA ALA A 45 -7.08 1.45 8.44
C ALA A 45 -5.63 1.92 8.31
N GLY A 46 -5.23 2.26 7.09
CA GLY A 46 -3.92 2.88 6.89
C GLY A 46 -3.26 2.61 5.54
N ALA A 47 -1.98 2.28 5.59
CA ALA A 47 -1.09 2.14 4.46
C ALA A 47 -1.62 1.23 3.35
N SER A 48 -1.46 1.66 2.10
CA SER A 48 -1.70 0.82 0.91
C SER A 48 -0.50 -0.07 0.57
N PHE A 49 0.69 0.28 1.04
CA PHE A 49 1.92 -0.48 0.84
C PHE A 49 1.75 -1.98 1.21
N PRO A 50 1.29 -2.37 2.42
CA PRO A 50 1.13 -3.75 2.80
C PRO A 50 -0.24 -4.35 2.41
N TYR A 51 -1.14 -3.60 1.77
CA TYR A 51 -2.52 -4.05 1.58
C TYR A 51 -2.65 -5.43 0.92
N PRO A 52 -1.88 -5.81 -0.11
CA PRO A 52 -1.97 -7.14 -0.70
C PRO A 52 -1.70 -8.28 0.29
N ILE A 53 -0.67 -8.16 1.14
CA ILE A 53 -0.37 -9.18 2.15
C ILE A 53 -1.35 -9.12 3.32
N TYR A 54 -1.81 -7.93 3.73
CA TYR A 54 -2.81 -7.79 4.79
C TYR A 54 -4.13 -8.41 4.39
N ALA A 55 -4.61 -8.17 3.16
CA ALA A 55 -5.83 -8.78 2.64
C ALA A 55 -5.75 -10.31 2.65
N LYS A 56 -4.58 -10.86 2.25
CA LYS A 56 -4.32 -12.29 2.33
C LYS A 56 -4.35 -12.78 3.78
N TRP A 57 -3.59 -12.17 4.67
CA TRP A 57 -3.50 -12.58 6.08
C TRP A 57 -4.85 -12.52 6.80
N PHE A 58 -5.63 -11.47 6.60
CA PHE A 58 -6.95 -11.35 7.23
C PHE A 58 -7.91 -12.42 6.71
N SER A 59 -7.89 -12.71 5.40
CA SER A 59 -8.67 -13.80 4.82
C SER A 59 -8.25 -15.17 5.34
N ASP A 60 -6.96 -15.46 5.42
CA ASP A 60 -6.47 -16.77 5.86
C ASP A 60 -6.62 -16.95 7.37
N TYR A 61 -6.46 -15.89 8.15
CA TYR A 61 -6.74 -15.90 9.58
C TYR A 61 -8.23 -16.14 9.88
N ASN A 62 -9.13 -15.53 9.12
CA ASN A 62 -10.60 -15.80 9.23
C ASN A 62 -10.95 -17.24 8.89
N LYS A 63 -10.29 -17.88 7.91
CA LYS A 63 -10.49 -19.32 7.62
C LYS A 63 -10.08 -20.21 8.78
N LEU A 64 -9.07 -19.84 9.55
CA LEU A 64 -8.60 -20.57 10.73
C LEU A 64 -9.44 -20.25 11.97
N HIS A 65 -10.02 -19.06 12.05
CA HIS A 65 -10.77 -18.50 13.15
C HIS A 65 -12.05 -17.87 12.62
N SER A 66 -13.05 -18.69 12.28
CA SER A 66 -14.29 -18.26 11.60
C SER A 66 -15.17 -17.33 12.44
N ASP A 67 -14.89 -17.24 13.74
CA ASP A 67 -15.47 -16.29 14.69
C ASP A 67 -14.79 -14.92 14.69
N VAL A 68 -13.71 -14.73 13.92
CA VAL A 68 -12.97 -13.46 13.83
C VAL A 68 -13.03 -12.89 12.42
N GLU A 69 -13.47 -11.65 12.30
CA GLU A 69 -13.45 -10.87 11.07
C GLU A 69 -12.51 -9.65 11.24
N ILE A 70 -11.59 -9.43 10.29
CA ILE A 70 -10.71 -8.27 10.30
C ILE A 70 -10.96 -7.43 9.04
N ASN A 71 -11.56 -6.26 9.24
CA ASN A 71 -11.88 -5.30 8.18
C ASN A 71 -10.80 -4.23 8.09
N TYR A 72 -10.23 -4.02 6.91
CA TYR A 72 -9.15 -3.06 6.70
C TYR A 72 -9.44 -2.09 5.56
N GLN A 73 -9.22 -0.80 5.83
CA GLN A 73 -9.38 0.27 4.85
C GLN A 73 -8.02 0.81 4.40
N SER A 74 -7.67 0.55 3.13
CA SER A 74 -6.46 1.08 2.50
C SER A 74 -6.66 2.56 2.11
N ILE A 75 -6.35 3.48 3.04
CA ILE A 75 -6.60 4.93 2.92
C ILE A 75 -5.35 5.78 3.08
N GLY A 76 -4.18 5.15 3.06
CA GLY A 76 -2.88 5.77 3.30
C GLY A 76 -2.52 5.90 4.78
N SER A 77 -1.22 5.93 5.06
CA SER A 77 -0.66 5.93 6.42
C SER A 77 -1.20 7.05 7.29
N GLY A 78 -1.28 8.27 6.76
CA GLY A 78 -1.83 9.41 7.50
C GLY A 78 -3.32 9.26 7.82
N GLY A 79 -4.09 8.59 6.96
CA GLY A 79 -5.48 8.23 7.22
C GLY A 79 -5.60 7.26 8.39
N GLY A 80 -4.77 6.20 8.39
CA GLY A 80 -4.72 5.20 9.45
C GLY A 80 -4.32 5.79 10.79
N ILE A 81 -3.26 6.60 10.82
CA ILE A 81 -2.81 7.29 12.04
C ILE A 81 -3.93 8.18 12.61
N ARG A 82 -4.58 8.99 11.77
CA ARG A 82 -5.69 9.86 12.23
C ARG A 82 -6.86 9.05 12.80
N GLN A 83 -7.28 7.98 12.14
CA GLN A 83 -8.37 7.13 12.63
C GLN A 83 -8.00 6.43 13.94
N LEU A 84 -6.75 5.97 14.07
CA LEU A 84 -6.26 5.38 15.30
C LEU A 84 -6.28 6.39 16.45
N LEU A 85 -5.77 7.60 16.25
CA LEU A 85 -5.76 8.68 17.26
C LEU A 85 -7.15 9.12 17.66
N SER A 86 -8.10 9.14 16.71
CA SER A 86 -9.51 9.44 17.03
C SER A 86 -10.27 8.27 17.67
N GLY A 87 -9.69 7.07 17.69
CA GLY A 87 -10.32 5.86 18.27
C GLY A 87 -11.46 5.28 17.42
N THR A 88 -11.45 5.53 16.11
CA THR A 88 -12.46 5.00 15.17
C THR A 88 -12.07 3.66 14.57
N VAL A 89 -10.85 3.18 14.81
CA VAL A 89 -10.37 1.85 14.43
C VAL A 89 -9.65 1.19 15.60
N ASP A 90 -9.59 -0.12 15.59
CA ASP A 90 -8.91 -0.93 16.61
C ASP A 90 -7.39 -0.91 16.45
N PHE A 91 -6.91 -0.78 15.20
CA PHE A 91 -5.49 -0.64 14.87
C PHE A 91 -5.28 0.23 13.63
N GLY A 92 -4.11 0.88 13.57
CA GLY A 92 -3.68 1.60 12.37
C GLY A 92 -2.63 0.83 11.60
N ALA A 93 -2.31 1.28 10.37
CA ALA A 93 -1.15 0.81 9.63
C ALA A 93 -0.41 1.95 8.95
N SER A 94 0.93 1.90 8.97
CA SER A 94 1.78 2.95 8.41
C SER A 94 3.14 2.42 7.98
N ASP A 95 3.67 2.92 6.85
CA ASP A 95 5.05 2.65 6.42
C ASP A 95 6.02 3.70 7.01
N ALA A 96 5.49 4.82 7.50
CA ALA A 96 6.22 5.78 8.31
C ALA A 96 5.95 5.49 9.79
N PRO A 97 6.94 5.33 10.65
CA PRO A 97 6.69 5.28 12.08
C PRO A 97 6.05 6.59 12.56
N MET A 98 5.15 6.52 13.54
CA MET A 98 4.59 7.73 14.16
C MET A 98 5.71 8.57 14.77
N ASN A 99 5.66 9.87 14.55
CA ASN A 99 6.59 10.80 15.18
C ASN A 99 6.18 11.12 16.64
N ASP A 100 7.04 11.80 17.36
CA ASP A 100 6.80 12.08 18.79
C ASP A 100 5.59 13.00 19.01
N GLN A 101 5.30 13.92 18.08
CA GLN A 101 4.09 14.75 18.16
C GLN A 101 2.84 13.87 18.07
N GLN A 102 2.76 12.99 17.08
CA GLN A 102 1.63 12.06 16.88
C GLN A 102 1.46 11.12 18.09
N LEU A 103 2.58 10.64 18.65
CA LEU A 103 2.55 9.81 19.85
C LEU A 103 2.07 10.60 21.08
N GLY A 104 2.40 11.89 21.17
CA GLY A 104 1.91 12.79 22.21
C GLY A 104 0.41 13.09 22.14
N GLU A 105 -0.19 12.98 20.95
CA GLU A 105 -1.64 13.15 20.73
C GLU A 105 -2.45 11.89 21.08
N ALA A 106 -1.78 10.74 21.24
CA ALA A 106 -2.45 9.46 21.47
C ALA A 106 -2.98 9.37 22.92
N LYS A 107 -4.22 8.87 23.07
CA LYS A 107 -4.86 8.64 24.39
C LYS A 107 -4.17 7.56 25.22
N THR A 108 -3.47 6.65 24.58
CA THR A 108 -2.67 5.58 25.20
C THR A 108 -1.40 5.39 24.39
N LYS A 109 -0.40 4.73 24.97
CA LYS A 109 0.83 4.40 24.26
C LYS A 109 0.49 3.58 23.02
N ILE A 110 1.06 3.94 21.87
CA ILE A 110 0.96 3.17 20.62
C ILE A 110 2.21 2.31 20.45
N LEU A 111 2.00 1.03 20.23
CA LEU A 111 3.04 0.06 19.95
C LEU A 111 3.18 -0.11 18.42
N HIS A 112 4.42 -0.05 17.94
CA HIS A 112 4.74 -0.32 16.53
C HIS A 112 5.11 -1.77 16.37
N PHE A 113 4.41 -2.49 15.51
CA PHE A 113 4.71 -3.87 15.13
C PHE A 113 5.13 -3.89 13.66
N PRO A 114 6.43 -3.97 13.33
CA PRO A 114 6.85 -4.31 11.98
C PRO A 114 6.11 -5.54 11.46
N THR A 115 5.67 -5.57 10.23
CA THR A 115 4.92 -6.71 9.70
C THR A 115 5.65 -7.42 8.58
N VAL A 116 6.14 -6.67 7.62
CA VAL A 116 6.96 -7.12 6.49
C VAL A 116 7.92 -6.02 6.08
N LEU A 117 8.83 -6.39 5.20
CA LEU A 117 9.71 -5.46 4.49
C LEU A 117 9.32 -5.42 3.02
N GLY A 118 9.33 -4.23 2.44
CA GLY A 118 9.11 -4.04 1.01
C GLY A 118 10.03 -2.99 0.42
N ALA A 119 9.97 -2.84 -0.89
CA ALA A 119 10.72 -1.88 -1.66
C ALA A 119 9.80 -0.86 -2.34
N VAL A 120 10.24 0.39 -2.40
CA VAL A 120 9.62 1.40 -3.26
C VAL A 120 10.44 1.51 -4.54
N VAL A 121 9.80 1.34 -5.69
CA VAL A 121 10.48 1.27 -6.98
C VAL A 121 10.09 2.44 -7.89
N PRO A 122 11.04 3.02 -8.65
CA PRO A 122 10.73 4.00 -9.70
C PRO A 122 10.10 3.28 -10.88
N SER A 123 8.77 3.37 -10.98
CA SER A 123 7.98 2.77 -12.05
C SER A 123 7.77 3.78 -13.17
N TYR A 124 7.83 3.33 -14.41
CA TYR A 124 7.72 4.23 -15.57
C TYR A 124 6.95 3.62 -16.73
N ASN A 125 6.52 4.48 -17.65
CA ASN A 125 5.85 4.09 -18.89
C ASN A 125 6.48 4.81 -20.09
N ILE A 126 7.42 4.15 -20.75
CA ILE A 126 8.06 4.63 -21.98
C ILE A 126 7.66 3.68 -23.11
N PRO A 127 6.70 4.04 -23.98
CA PRO A 127 6.27 3.17 -25.07
C PRO A 127 7.42 2.74 -25.97
N GLY A 128 7.49 1.44 -26.27
CA GLY A 128 8.54 0.86 -27.11
C GLY A 128 9.89 0.60 -26.42
N LEU A 129 10.04 0.97 -25.15
CA LEU A 129 11.25 0.67 -24.38
C LEU A 129 11.11 -0.71 -23.72
N SER A 130 12.01 -1.63 -24.06
CA SER A 130 12.07 -2.97 -23.46
C SER A 130 13.19 -3.12 -22.43
N GLN A 131 14.17 -2.21 -22.43
CA GLN A 131 15.32 -2.26 -21.53
C GLN A 131 14.94 -1.70 -20.16
N GLU A 132 15.47 -2.32 -19.12
CA GLU A 132 15.38 -1.80 -17.75
C GLU A 132 16.32 -0.58 -17.59
N LEU A 133 15.82 0.47 -16.93
CA LEU A 133 16.58 1.70 -16.73
C LEU A 133 17.33 1.70 -15.39
N ASP A 134 18.49 2.36 -15.42
CA ASP A 134 19.32 2.65 -14.26
C ASP A 134 19.14 4.09 -13.80
N PHE A 135 18.82 4.27 -12.52
CA PHE A 135 18.65 5.57 -11.90
C PHE A 135 19.63 5.77 -10.75
N THR A 136 20.20 6.96 -10.66
CA THR A 136 20.91 7.41 -9.45
C THR A 136 19.97 8.24 -8.58
N GLY A 137 20.29 8.38 -7.29
CA GLY A 137 19.43 9.12 -6.36
C GLY A 137 19.30 10.60 -6.70
N ASP A 138 20.38 11.21 -7.17
CA ASP A 138 20.38 12.60 -7.64
C ASP A 138 19.54 12.80 -8.90
N VAL A 139 19.57 11.86 -9.86
CA VAL A 139 18.71 11.89 -11.05
C VAL A 139 17.24 11.78 -10.66
N LEU A 140 16.89 10.85 -9.78
CA LEU A 140 15.51 10.74 -9.28
C LEU A 140 15.07 12.04 -8.58
N ALA A 141 15.91 12.59 -7.71
CA ALA A 141 15.62 13.86 -7.04
C ALA A 141 15.40 15.01 -8.04
N ASP A 142 16.26 15.14 -9.05
CA ASP A 142 16.17 16.20 -10.04
C ASP A 142 14.96 16.05 -10.98
N ILE A 143 14.50 14.82 -11.26
CA ILE A 143 13.23 14.56 -11.94
C ILE A 143 12.07 15.10 -11.09
N TYR A 144 11.99 14.72 -9.81
CA TYR A 144 10.92 15.14 -8.91
C TYR A 144 10.98 16.61 -8.49
N LEU A 145 12.15 17.26 -8.63
CA LEU A 145 12.32 18.72 -8.52
C LEU A 145 11.91 19.47 -9.79
N GLY A 146 11.62 18.77 -10.89
CA GLY A 146 11.30 19.35 -12.19
C GLY A 146 12.49 19.95 -12.92
N LYS A 147 13.73 19.58 -12.57
CA LYS A 147 14.95 20.00 -13.26
C LYS A 147 15.24 19.14 -14.49
N ILE A 148 15.03 17.84 -14.41
CA ILE A 148 15.10 16.89 -15.52
C ILE A 148 13.66 16.66 -16.00
N THR A 149 13.39 17.08 -17.24
CA THR A 149 12.02 17.08 -17.80
C THR A 149 11.87 16.20 -19.03
N LYS A 150 12.95 15.60 -19.53
CA LYS A 150 12.94 14.74 -20.73
C LYS A 150 13.66 13.43 -20.47
N TRP A 151 13.15 12.34 -21.06
CA TRP A 151 13.73 11.01 -20.90
C TRP A 151 15.14 10.89 -21.47
N ASN A 152 15.46 11.60 -22.55
CA ASN A 152 16.80 11.61 -23.16
C ASN A 152 17.76 12.62 -22.52
N ASP A 153 17.45 13.13 -21.33
CA ASP A 153 18.37 14.01 -20.61
C ASP A 153 19.75 13.35 -20.44
N PRO A 154 20.85 14.08 -20.65
CA PRO A 154 22.21 13.56 -20.50
C PRO A 154 22.48 12.90 -19.14
N ALA A 155 21.85 13.37 -18.06
CA ALA A 155 22.01 12.81 -16.72
C ALA A 155 21.41 11.38 -16.62
N ILE A 156 20.29 11.12 -17.32
CA ILE A 156 19.70 9.78 -17.44
C ILE A 156 20.53 8.93 -18.41
N ALA A 157 20.83 9.45 -19.61
CA ALA A 157 21.55 8.74 -20.66
C ALA A 157 22.94 8.25 -20.23
N LYS A 158 23.60 9.00 -19.36
CA LYS A 158 24.94 8.68 -18.82
C LYS A 158 25.01 7.25 -18.23
N PHE A 159 23.96 6.81 -17.56
CA PHE A 159 23.90 5.52 -16.89
C PHE A 159 23.15 4.45 -17.70
N ASN A 160 22.52 4.85 -18.82
CA ASN A 160 21.72 3.99 -19.69
C ASN A 160 22.34 3.88 -21.09
N LYS A 161 23.66 3.60 -21.15
CA LYS A 161 24.39 3.49 -22.43
C LYS A 161 23.81 2.38 -23.30
N GLY A 162 23.58 2.70 -24.59
CA GLY A 162 22.99 1.76 -25.55
C GLY A 162 21.46 1.65 -25.49
N VAL A 163 20.81 2.34 -24.57
CA VAL A 163 19.35 2.49 -24.52
C VAL A 163 18.93 3.69 -25.39
N ASN A 164 18.02 3.47 -26.33
CA ASN A 164 17.46 4.55 -27.14
C ASN A 164 16.38 5.30 -26.37
N LEU A 165 16.78 6.29 -25.57
CA LEU A 165 15.86 7.10 -24.78
C LEU A 165 15.15 8.13 -25.67
N PRO A 166 13.79 8.21 -25.64
CA PRO A 166 13.05 9.15 -26.44
C PRO A 166 13.19 10.60 -25.93
N ALA A 167 13.04 11.57 -26.82
CA ALA A 167 13.02 13.01 -26.46
C ALA A 167 11.66 13.47 -25.90
N THR A 168 10.84 12.53 -25.38
CA THR A 168 9.53 12.82 -24.79
C THR A 168 9.68 13.41 -23.39
N ASP A 169 8.69 14.22 -23.00
CA ASP A 169 8.62 14.81 -21.68
C ASP A 169 8.37 13.74 -20.60
N ILE A 170 8.93 13.98 -19.42
CA ILE A 170 8.69 13.19 -18.22
C ILE A 170 7.44 13.73 -17.52
N VAL A 171 6.45 12.85 -17.31
CA VAL A 171 5.26 13.16 -16.49
C VAL A 171 5.48 12.53 -15.11
N VAL A 172 5.79 13.35 -14.13
CA VAL A 172 5.95 12.88 -12.74
C VAL A 172 4.59 12.51 -12.15
N VAL A 173 4.53 11.35 -11.48
CA VAL A 173 3.35 10.91 -10.74
C VAL A 173 3.74 10.68 -9.29
N HIS A 174 2.96 11.26 -8.38
CA HIS A 174 3.19 11.18 -6.94
C HIS A 174 1.89 10.81 -6.19
N ARG A 175 1.97 10.58 -4.89
CA ARG A 175 0.79 10.34 -4.05
C ARG A 175 0.04 11.63 -3.77
N SER A 176 -1.29 11.57 -3.82
CA SER A 176 -2.18 12.67 -3.47
C SER A 176 -2.71 12.58 -2.03
N ASP A 177 -2.54 11.44 -1.37
CA ASP A 177 -2.91 11.18 0.02
C ASP A 177 -1.67 11.25 0.93
N ALA A 178 -1.89 11.33 2.25
CA ALA A 178 -0.82 11.25 3.24
C ALA A 178 -0.30 9.81 3.33
N SER A 179 0.84 9.55 2.69
CA SER A 179 1.32 8.22 2.29
C SER A 179 2.63 7.85 2.97
N GLY A 180 2.67 6.65 3.57
CA GLY A 180 3.92 6.07 4.06
C GLY A 180 4.89 5.75 2.92
N THR A 181 4.40 5.30 1.75
CA THR A 181 5.24 5.11 0.56
C THR A 181 5.90 6.42 0.13
N SER A 182 5.19 7.56 0.22
CA SER A 182 5.79 8.88 0.01
C SER A 182 6.85 9.20 1.07
N TYR A 183 6.62 8.85 2.33
CA TYR A 183 7.64 9.03 3.37
C TYR A 183 8.92 8.26 3.02
N VAL A 184 8.82 7.00 2.65
CA VAL A 184 9.97 6.17 2.26
C VAL A 184 10.72 6.78 1.07
N TRP A 185 9.98 7.22 0.05
CA TRP A 185 10.53 7.85 -1.14
C TRP A 185 11.23 9.18 -0.81
N THR A 186 10.56 10.06 -0.10
CA THR A 186 11.10 11.38 0.26
C THR A 186 12.24 11.31 1.28
N ASP A 187 12.23 10.34 2.19
CA ASP A 187 13.34 10.06 3.10
C ASP A 187 14.60 9.62 2.33
N TYR A 188 14.43 8.74 1.33
CA TYR A 188 15.54 8.38 0.44
C TYR A 188 16.06 9.59 -0.34
N LEU A 189 15.18 10.37 -1.00
CA LEU A 189 15.59 11.55 -1.77
C LEU A 189 16.28 12.60 -0.89
N SER A 190 15.85 12.77 0.35
CA SER A 190 16.48 13.65 1.33
C SER A 190 17.90 13.21 1.69
N LYS A 191 18.13 11.90 1.81
CA LYS A 191 19.45 11.34 2.12
C LYS A 191 20.46 11.46 0.98
N VAL A 192 20.01 11.50 -0.29
CA VAL A 192 20.87 11.48 -1.47
C VAL A 192 20.96 12.81 -2.20
N SER A 193 20.08 13.78 -1.89
CA SER A 193 20.04 15.09 -2.54
C SER A 193 19.85 16.23 -1.53
N PRO A 194 20.90 17.00 -1.22
CA PRO A 194 20.77 18.20 -0.38
C PRO A 194 19.78 19.23 -0.94
N ALA A 195 19.64 19.31 -2.26
CA ALA A 195 18.67 20.19 -2.91
C ALA A 195 17.23 19.76 -2.64
N TRP A 196 16.96 18.45 -2.61
CA TRP A 196 15.65 17.91 -2.23
C TRP A 196 15.38 18.17 -0.74
N GLU A 197 16.33 17.82 0.14
CA GLU A 197 16.18 17.99 1.58
C GLU A 197 15.86 19.45 1.96
N SER A 198 16.57 20.41 1.37
CA SER A 198 16.35 21.84 1.68
C SER A 198 15.03 22.41 1.11
N LYS A 199 14.58 21.91 -0.07
CA LYS A 199 13.44 22.48 -0.79
C LYS A 199 12.11 21.79 -0.45
N VAL A 200 12.12 20.47 -0.22
CA VAL A 200 10.94 19.63 -0.04
C VAL A 200 10.97 18.89 1.28
N GLY A 201 12.11 18.27 1.61
CA GLY A 201 12.31 17.44 2.79
C GLY A 201 11.59 16.10 2.72
N ARG A 202 11.37 15.47 3.89
CA ARG A 202 10.75 14.15 4.06
C ARG A 202 9.49 14.22 4.91
N ASN A 203 8.40 13.66 4.40
CA ASN A 203 7.15 13.51 5.17
C ASN A 203 6.22 12.52 4.46
N ILE A 204 5.14 12.11 5.15
CA ILE A 204 4.00 11.38 4.55
C ILE A 204 3.21 12.24 3.55
N ALA A 205 3.29 13.57 3.66
CA ALA A 205 2.73 14.54 2.74
C ALA A 205 3.71 15.70 2.61
N VAL A 206 4.10 16.01 1.38
CA VAL A 206 5.00 17.11 1.03
C VAL A 206 4.38 17.99 -0.05
N ASN A 207 4.90 19.21 -0.21
CA ASN A 207 4.54 20.06 -1.34
C ASN A 207 5.33 19.61 -2.57
N TRP A 208 4.72 18.78 -3.41
CA TRP A 208 5.35 18.28 -4.63
C TRP A 208 5.63 19.41 -5.60
N PRO A 209 6.89 19.57 -6.06
CA PRO A 209 7.21 20.64 -7.01
C PRO A 209 6.53 20.50 -8.36
N VAL A 210 6.33 19.27 -8.83
CA VAL A 210 5.74 18.95 -10.14
C VAL A 210 4.99 17.63 -10.05
N GLY A 211 4.09 17.38 -10.98
CA GLY A 211 3.50 16.07 -11.20
C GLY A 211 1.99 15.99 -10.98
N LEU A 212 1.47 14.80 -11.18
CA LEU A 212 0.06 14.42 -11.02
C LEU A 212 -0.11 13.56 -9.77
N GLY A 213 -1.19 13.78 -9.03
CA GLY A 213 -1.47 13.06 -7.79
C GLY A 213 -2.33 11.82 -8.02
N GLY A 214 -1.85 10.62 -7.59
CA GLY A 214 -2.60 9.37 -7.55
C GLY A 214 -2.91 8.96 -6.10
N LYS A 215 -4.14 8.54 -5.81
CA LYS A 215 -4.52 8.06 -4.49
C LYS A 215 -4.10 6.59 -4.30
N GLY A 216 -3.37 6.29 -3.24
CA GLY A 216 -2.85 4.94 -2.96
C GLY A 216 -1.74 4.52 -3.92
N ASN A 217 -1.13 3.36 -3.67
CA ASN A 217 -0.22 2.73 -4.63
C ASN A 217 -0.97 2.38 -5.93
N GLU A 218 -2.23 1.98 -5.83
CA GLU A 218 -3.14 1.66 -6.93
C GLU A 218 -3.30 2.83 -7.89
N GLY A 219 -3.59 4.02 -7.35
CA GLY A 219 -3.79 5.22 -8.16
C GLY A 219 -2.52 5.69 -8.86
N VAL A 220 -1.37 5.63 -8.19
CA VAL A 220 -0.08 5.94 -8.84
C VAL A 220 0.23 4.92 -9.93
N THR A 221 0.08 3.61 -9.65
CA THR A 221 0.29 2.55 -10.64
C THR A 221 -0.59 2.73 -11.87
N GLY A 222 -1.88 3.03 -11.65
CA GLY A 222 -2.85 3.28 -12.73
C GLY A 222 -2.47 4.47 -13.60
N LEU A 223 -2.09 5.60 -12.99
CA LEU A 223 -1.64 6.80 -13.71
C LEU A 223 -0.37 6.54 -14.51
N VAL A 224 0.63 5.89 -13.93
CA VAL A 224 1.87 5.54 -14.66
C VAL A 224 1.55 4.65 -15.85
N LYS A 225 0.74 3.60 -15.66
CA LYS A 225 0.38 2.65 -16.71
C LYS A 225 -0.35 3.31 -17.89
N GLN A 226 -1.20 4.30 -17.60
CA GLN A 226 -2.05 4.95 -18.60
C GLN A 226 -1.41 6.18 -19.25
N THR A 227 -0.32 6.72 -18.69
CA THR A 227 0.29 7.97 -19.16
C THR A 227 1.63 7.70 -19.83
N PRO A 228 1.75 7.78 -21.17
CA PRO A 228 3.03 7.70 -21.85
C PRO A 228 4.00 8.77 -21.33
N GLY A 229 5.25 8.38 -21.09
CA GLY A 229 6.28 9.26 -20.52
C GLY A 229 6.21 9.41 -19.00
N ALA A 230 5.28 8.75 -18.31
CA ALA A 230 5.17 8.86 -16.86
C ALA A 230 6.30 8.17 -16.11
N ILE A 231 6.66 8.73 -14.94
CA ILE A 231 7.43 8.10 -13.87
C ILE A 231 6.73 8.32 -12.54
N GLY A 232 6.57 7.25 -11.77
CA GLY A 232 6.01 7.28 -10.42
C GLY A 232 6.83 6.43 -9.46
N TYR A 233 6.43 6.38 -8.20
CA TYR A 233 6.98 5.47 -7.20
C TYR A 233 5.85 4.67 -6.56
N VAL A 234 6.05 3.37 -6.45
CA VAL A 234 5.08 2.45 -5.87
C VAL A 234 5.80 1.35 -5.08
N GLU A 235 5.09 0.69 -4.20
CA GLU A 235 5.59 -0.56 -3.62
C GLU A 235 5.71 -1.63 -4.72
N LEU A 236 6.74 -2.47 -4.62
CA LEU A 236 7.18 -3.42 -5.65
C LEU A 236 6.06 -4.32 -6.19
N ILE A 237 5.19 -4.86 -5.31
CA ILE A 237 4.13 -5.78 -5.74
C ILE A 237 3.14 -5.12 -6.71
N TYR A 238 2.90 -3.82 -6.54
CA TYR A 238 2.00 -3.08 -7.44
C TYR A 238 2.58 -2.96 -8.86
N ALA A 239 3.88 -2.75 -8.99
CA ALA A 239 4.55 -2.75 -10.28
C ALA A 239 4.50 -4.14 -10.92
N LEU A 240 4.79 -5.20 -10.15
CA LEU A 240 4.79 -6.58 -10.62
C LEU A 240 3.40 -7.06 -11.05
N GLN A 241 2.38 -6.90 -10.21
CA GLN A 241 1.01 -7.36 -10.49
C GLN A 241 0.37 -6.64 -11.68
N ASN A 242 0.77 -5.39 -11.93
CA ASN A 242 0.23 -4.59 -13.03
C ASN A 242 1.10 -4.60 -14.29
N ASN A 243 2.23 -5.36 -14.28
CA ASN A 243 3.20 -5.40 -15.37
C ASN A 243 3.69 -3.99 -15.76
N VAL A 244 3.94 -3.12 -14.77
CA VAL A 244 4.52 -1.80 -14.99
C VAL A 244 6.03 -1.91 -14.85
N PRO A 245 6.82 -1.49 -15.87
CA PRO A 245 8.27 -1.47 -15.78
C PRO A 245 8.76 -0.61 -14.61
N PHE A 246 9.85 -1.05 -13.98
CA PHE A 246 10.54 -0.28 -12.95
C PHE A 246 12.05 -0.42 -13.10
N GLY A 247 12.79 0.59 -12.63
CA GLY A 247 14.22 0.67 -12.83
C GLY A 247 15.04 0.18 -11.65
N ARG A 248 16.32 -0.09 -11.91
CA ARG A 248 17.33 -0.31 -10.89
C ARG A 248 17.75 1.03 -10.28
N VAL A 249 18.10 1.02 -9.01
CA VAL A 249 18.54 2.23 -8.30
C VAL A 249 19.94 2.01 -7.76
N ARG A 250 20.81 2.99 -7.98
CA ARG A 250 22.18 2.97 -7.47
C ARG A 250 22.19 3.14 -5.95
N ASN A 251 22.73 2.16 -5.26
CA ASN A 251 22.85 2.19 -3.80
C ASN A 251 24.09 3.01 -3.33
N SER A 252 24.21 3.18 -2.03
CA SER A 252 25.31 3.94 -1.40
C SER A 252 26.70 3.36 -1.67
N ALA A 253 26.79 2.06 -1.97
CA ALA A 253 28.03 1.39 -2.38
C ALA A 253 28.34 1.55 -3.88
N GLY A 254 27.51 2.27 -4.64
CA GLY A 254 27.72 2.56 -6.07
C GLY A 254 27.21 1.46 -7.02
N VAL A 255 26.49 0.46 -6.53
CA VAL A 255 25.95 -0.65 -7.32
C VAL A 255 24.51 -0.37 -7.73
N PHE A 256 24.17 -0.60 -9.01
CA PHE A 256 22.78 -0.55 -9.45
C PHE A 256 22.06 -1.83 -9.04
N MET A 257 21.09 -1.68 -8.13
CA MET A 257 20.35 -2.77 -7.54
C MET A 257 18.92 -2.83 -8.09
N LYS A 258 18.50 -4.03 -8.44
CA LYS A 258 17.08 -4.34 -8.66
C LYS A 258 16.41 -4.61 -7.33
N ALA A 259 15.18 -4.16 -7.17
CA ALA A 259 14.36 -4.52 -6.02
C ALA A 259 13.92 -5.98 -6.14
N ASP A 260 14.32 -6.80 -5.18
CA ASP A 260 13.90 -8.19 -5.00
C ASP A 260 13.99 -8.58 -3.51
N LEU A 261 13.54 -9.78 -3.19
CA LEU A 261 13.53 -10.28 -1.80
C LEU A 261 14.94 -10.30 -1.18
N ALA A 262 15.95 -10.66 -1.95
CA ALA A 262 17.32 -10.76 -1.46
C ALA A 262 17.91 -9.40 -1.13
N SER A 263 17.72 -8.41 -2.01
CA SER A 263 18.25 -7.05 -1.85
C SER A 263 17.51 -6.26 -0.76
N VAL A 264 16.20 -6.51 -0.57
CA VAL A 264 15.40 -5.97 0.55
C VAL A 264 15.84 -6.57 1.88
N THR A 265 16.02 -7.90 1.94
CA THR A 265 16.52 -8.59 3.13
C THR A 265 17.92 -8.12 3.51
N ALA A 266 18.81 -7.92 2.52
CA ALA A 266 20.15 -7.38 2.74
C ALA A 266 20.10 -5.97 3.36
N ALA A 267 19.21 -5.10 2.85
CA ALA A 267 19.04 -3.76 3.42
C ALA A 267 18.59 -3.79 4.90
N ALA A 268 17.66 -4.67 5.26
CA ALA A 268 17.21 -4.83 6.63
C ALA A 268 18.30 -5.37 7.56
N ALA A 269 19.13 -6.29 7.07
CA ALA A 269 20.21 -6.90 7.84
C ALA A 269 21.24 -5.87 8.32
N GLU A 270 21.50 -4.81 7.54
CA GLU A 270 22.42 -3.72 7.93
C GLU A 270 21.97 -3.00 9.22
N PHE A 271 20.68 -2.99 9.50
CA PHE A 271 20.10 -2.31 10.66
C PHE A 271 19.69 -3.26 11.79
N ALA A 272 19.76 -4.57 11.62
CA ALA A 272 19.22 -5.55 12.57
C ALA A 272 19.69 -5.33 14.02
N LYS A 273 20.94 -4.89 14.22
CA LYS A 273 21.52 -4.62 15.55
C LYS A 273 21.20 -3.23 16.11
N THR A 274 20.72 -2.30 15.28
CA THR A 274 20.51 -0.89 15.64
C THR A 274 19.03 -0.51 15.69
N ILE A 275 18.13 -1.45 15.40
CA ILE A 275 16.68 -1.24 15.52
C ILE A 275 16.35 -0.86 16.96
N PRO A 276 15.75 0.32 17.21
CA PRO A 276 15.40 0.78 18.57
C PRO A 276 14.32 -0.12 19.20
N GLU A 277 14.12 0.03 20.52
CA GLU A 277 13.18 -0.81 21.27
C GLU A 277 11.74 -0.64 20.75
N ASP A 278 11.38 0.54 20.30
CA ASP A 278 10.06 0.89 19.76
C ASP A 278 9.91 0.64 18.26
N PHE A 279 10.91 0.04 17.62
CA PHE A 279 10.98 -0.31 16.19
C PHE A 279 10.89 0.87 15.20
N ARG A 280 10.90 2.10 15.65
CA ARG A 280 10.81 3.30 14.79
C ARG A 280 12.15 3.59 14.12
N ILE A 281 12.35 3.09 12.92
CA ILE A 281 13.62 3.25 12.18
C ILE A 281 13.35 3.45 10.68
N SER A 282 14.21 4.24 10.02
CA SER A 282 14.34 4.29 8.57
C SER A 282 15.50 3.42 8.13
N ILE A 283 15.28 2.56 7.15
CA ILE A 283 16.29 1.70 6.54
C ILE A 283 16.62 2.08 5.09
N THR A 284 16.17 3.25 4.63
CA THR A 284 16.50 3.75 3.29
C THR A 284 17.99 4.09 3.20
N ASN A 285 18.57 3.93 2.01
CA ASN A 285 19.96 4.17 1.71
C ASN A 285 20.95 3.35 2.57
N ALA A 286 20.60 2.08 2.83
CA ALA A 286 21.43 1.14 3.56
C ALA A 286 22.86 1.03 2.95
N PRO A 287 23.91 0.89 3.77
CA PRO A 287 25.31 0.95 3.29
C PRO A 287 25.78 -0.30 2.54
N GLY A 288 25.07 -1.42 2.63
CA GLY A 288 25.47 -2.71 2.07
C GLY A 288 25.51 -2.74 0.54
N LYS A 289 26.53 -3.41 -0.04
CA LYS A 289 26.68 -3.57 -1.50
C LYS A 289 25.50 -4.31 -2.14
N ALA A 290 24.87 -5.23 -1.42
CA ALA A 290 23.72 -6.01 -1.89
C ALA A 290 22.38 -5.38 -1.53
N SER A 291 22.35 -4.23 -0.86
CA SER A 291 21.14 -3.60 -0.36
C SER A 291 20.43 -2.78 -1.44
N TYR A 292 19.13 -3.01 -1.63
CA TYR A 292 18.29 -2.08 -2.40
C TYR A 292 18.08 -0.81 -1.58
N PRO A 293 18.24 0.40 -2.17
CA PRO A 293 18.33 1.61 -1.35
C PRO A 293 17.00 2.17 -0.85
N ILE A 294 15.86 1.77 -1.41
CA ILE A 294 14.55 2.35 -1.09
C ILE A 294 13.67 1.29 -0.45
N CYS A 295 14.10 0.79 0.71
CA CYS A 295 13.40 -0.24 1.50
C CYS A 295 12.80 0.35 2.76
N SER A 296 11.73 -0.27 3.25
CA SER A 296 11.13 0.06 4.54
C SER A 296 10.48 -1.14 5.20
N PHE A 297 10.40 -1.09 6.52
CA PHE A 297 9.36 -1.80 7.26
C PHE A 297 8.00 -1.13 7.00
N THR A 298 6.94 -1.91 7.13
CA THR A 298 5.60 -1.38 7.35
C THR A 298 5.08 -1.88 8.69
N TYR A 299 4.25 -1.11 9.35
CA TYR A 299 3.90 -1.33 10.76
C TYR A 299 2.40 -1.46 10.95
N LEU A 300 1.98 -2.38 11.81
CA LEU A 300 0.72 -2.23 12.54
C LEU A 300 0.97 -1.34 13.75
N LEU A 301 0.04 -0.41 13.97
CA LEU A 301 0.03 0.54 15.08
C LEU A 301 -1.07 0.12 16.03
N VAL A 302 -0.70 -0.39 17.20
CA VAL A 302 -1.65 -1.02 18.14
C VAL A 302 -1.65 -0.25 19.46
N PRO A 303 -2.83 0.14 20.00
CA PRO A 303 -2.92 0.71 21.35
C PRO A 303 -2.39 -0.28 22.40
N ALA A 304 -1.55 0.19 23.32
CA ALA A 304 -1.06 -0.65 24.41
C ALA A 304 -2.17 -0.99 25.42
N THR A 305 -3.24 -0.20 25.47
CA THR A 305 -4.42 -0.45 26.33
C THR A 305 -5.66 -0.61 25.46
N ILE A 306 -6.30 -1.77 25.54
CA ILE A 306 -7.51 -2.12 24.79
C ILE A 306 -8.58 -2.52 25.81
N ALA A 307 -9.65 -1.73 25.90
CA ALA A 307 -10.69 -1.94 26.91
C ALA A 307 -11.50 -3.21 26.68
N ASP A 308 -11.79 -3.54 25.42
CA ASP A 308 -12.51 -4.77 25.04
C ASP A 308 -11.56 -5.98 25.18
N ALA A 309 -11.85 -6.86 26.13
CA ALA A 309 -11.01 -8.02 26.42
C ALA A 309 -10.98 -9.03 25.26
N ASN A 310 -12.07 -9.17 24.51
CA ASN A 310 -12.17 -10.08 23.37
C ASN A 310 -11.34 -9.56 22.20
N LYS A 311 -11.50 -8.28 21.83
CA LYS A 311 -10.68 -7.63 20.79
C LYS A 311 -9.20 -7.65 21.15
N LYS A 312 -8.87 -7.38 22.39
CA LYS A 312 -7.49 -7.49 22.90
C LYS A 312 -6.90 -8.88 22.65
N GLN A 313 -7.63 -9.93 23.02
CA GLN A 313 -7.15 -11.30 22.84
C GLN A 313 -7.00 -11.65 21.37
N VAL A 314 -7.95 -11.24 20.51
CA VAL A 314 -7.88 -11.47 19.06
C VAL A 314 -6.69 -10.75 18.45
N ILE A 315 -6.43 -9.49 18.79
CA ILE A 315 -5.25 -8.74 18.32
C ILE A 315 -3.95 -9.47 18.71
N LYS A 316 -3.82 -9.91 19.96
CA LYS A 316 -2.63 -10.66 20.44
C LYS A 316 -2.45 -11.97 19.69
N ASN A 317 -3.52 -12.72 19.47
CA ASN A 317 -3.51 -13.98 18.74
C ASN A 317 -3.14 -13.77 17.26
N PHE A 318 -3.76 -12.77 16.61
CA PHE A 318 -3.45 -12.41 15.22
C PHE A 318 -1.98 -11.99 15.05
N LEU A 319 -1.46 -11.11 15.92
CA LEU A 319 -0.05 -10.71 15.88
C LEU A 319 0.88 -11.91 16.06
N THR A 320 0.54 -12.82 16.96
CA THR A 320 1.33 -14.03 17.20
C THR A 320 1.33 -14.93 15.95
N TRP A 321 0.17 -15.16 15.34
CA TRP A 321 0.03 -15.91 14.10
C TRP A 321 0.79 -15.25 12.93
N MET A 322 0.61 -13.93 12.76
CA MET A 322 1.27 -13.13 11.73
C MET A 322 2.81 -13.26 11.79
N LEU A 323 3.38 -13.21 13.01
CA LEU A 323 4.83 -13.30 13.24
C LEU A 323 5.40 -14.72 13.05
N ASN A 324 4.57 -15.75 13.13
CA ASN A 324 4.99 -17.15 12.95
C ASN A 324 4.57 -17.70 11.59
N ASP A 325 3.28 -17.96 11.40
CA ASP A 325 2.77 -18.62 10.20
C ASP A 325 2.56 -17.62 9.05
N GLY A 326 2.06 -16.42 9.35
CA GLY A 326 1.87 -15.36 8.36
C GLY A 326 3.16 -14.95 7.62
N GLN A 327 4.32 -15.01 8.29
CA GLN A 327 5.62 -14.75 7.65
C GLN A 327 5.96 -15.74 6.53
N LYS A 328 5.38 -16.93 6.52
CA LYS A 328 5.58 -17.93 5.44
C LYS A 328 4.89 -17.56 4.13
N GLU A 329 3.93 -16.62 4.20
CA GLU A 329 3.10 -16.21 3.07
C GLU A 329 3.58 -14.93 2.37
N THR A 330 4.68 -14.31 2.86
CA THR A 330 5.14 -13.00 2.38
C THR A 330 5.81 -13.06 1.01
N GLU A 331 6.68 -14.06 0.79
CA GLU A 331 7.53 -14.15 -0.39
C GLU A 331 6.76 -14.27 -1.72
N PRO A 332 5.64 -15.03 -1.81
CA PRO A 332 4.83 -15.08 -3.03
C PRO A 332 4.24 -13.72 -3.44
N LEU A 333 4.12 -12.80 -2.50
CA LEU A 333 3.68 -11.42 -2.72
C LEU A 333 4.85 -10.42 -2.73
N SER A 334 6.09 -10.90 -2.91
CA SER A 334 7.31 -10.08 -3.03
C SER A 334 7.62 -9.21 -1.81
N TYR A 335 7.10 -9.58 -0.63
CA TYR A 335 7.52 -8.99 0.65
C TYR A 335 8.60 -9.86 1.30
N ALA A 336 9.66 -9.23 1.78
CA ALA A 336 10.66 -9.93 2.56
C ALA A 336 10.19 -10.16 4.00
N ARG A 337 10.56 -11.32 4.54
CA ARG A 337 10.27 -11.67 5.93
C ARG A 337 11.02 -10.78 6.90
N LEU A 338 10.48 -10.63 8.07
CA LEU A 338 11.16 -9.96 9.17
C LEU A 338 12.40 -10.74 9.61
N PRO A 339 13.50 -10.06 9.97
CA PRO A 339 14.63 -10.71 10.64
C PRO A 339 14.19 -11.43 11.92
N LYS A 340 14.79 -12.60 12.21
CA LYS A 340 14.43 -13.42 13.37
C LYS A 340 14.53 -12.67 14.70
N GLU A 341 15.50 -11.79 14.83
CA GLU A 341 15.71 -10.95 16.01
C GLU A 341 14.57 -9.95 16.20
N VAL A 342 14.03 -9.41 15.10
CA VAL A 342 12.85 -8.53 15.12
C VAL A 342 11.65 -9.32 15.59
N VAL A 343 11.35 -10.46 14.97
CA VAL A 343 10.23 -11.34 15.37
C VAL A 343 10.30 -11.71 16.85
N ALA A 344 11.47 -12.10 17.34
CA ALA A 344 11.65 -12.48 18.75
C ALA A 344 11.37 -11.32 19.73
N ARG A 345 11.69 -10.07 19.34
CA ARG A 345 11.43 -8.89 20.13
C ARG A 345 9.95 -8.51 20.10
N GLU A 346 9.30 -8.64 18.94
CA GLU A 346 7.86 -8.35 18.78
C GLU A 346 7.00 -9.34 19.57
N LEU A 347 7.32 -10.64 19.54
CA LEU A 347 6.64 -11.65 20.38
C LEU A 347 6.68 -11.27 21.87
N LYS A 348 7.79 -10.70 22.36
CA LYS A 348 7.86 -10.14 23.72
C LYS A 348 7.02 -8.85 23.85
N GLN A 349 6.96 -8.01 22.82
CA GLN A 349 6.17 -6.78 22.84
C GLN A 349 4.66 -7.04 22.93
N ILE A 350 4.15 -8.16 22.39
CA ILE A 350 2.73 -8.54 22.48
C ILE A 350 2.25 -8.58 23.95
N SER A 351 3.11 -8.97 24.90
CA SER A 351 2.75 -8.97 26.32
C SER A 351 2.48 -7.57 26.90
N ARG A 352 2.93 -6.50 26.23
CA ARG A 352 2.69 -5.11 26.64
C ARG A 352 1.29 -4.60 26.27
N ILE A 353 0.51 -5.35 25.48
CA ILE A 353 -0.89 -5.04 25.20
C ILE A 353 -1.73 -5.49 26.41
N GLN A 354 -2.36 -4.51 27.08
CA GLN A 354 -3.12 -4.64 28.34
C GLN A 354 -4.60 -4.39 28.12
#